data_279d1c29cacf79bcab90b90d7c896d40
#
_entry.id   279d1c29cacf79bcab90b90d7c896d40
#
_cell.length_a   1.000
_cell.length_b   1.000
_cell.length_c   1.000
_cell.angle_alpha   90.00
_cell.angle_beta   90.00
_cell.angle_gamma   90.00
#
_symmetry.space_group_name_H-M   'P 1'
#
loop_
_entity.id
_entity.type
_entity.pdbx_description
1 polymer ?
#
loop_
_entity_poly.entity_id
_entity_poly.type
_entity_poly.pdbx_seq_one_letter_code
_entity_poly.pdbx_strand_id
1 'polypeptide(L)'
;IKDHATADMLNESLMSDNSTDNMVSVVGKVIKILKEEGSYKTWMHEAFESTVVVNEKLKNTLMKILLMQDVFATTNYDHLLENATGLMAVSYEEPNVAFQMLKQGKSNNVLHIHGIYDSEKEIDNIVADKEQYDAVMNNQGAQFIQGILGTRTLIFVGCGKTTEDANISRFIQFANSHLKMNQEYYFLYREGENPIGMPSNIKLISYGNEYSDLPDFLEDMAELRIKEKVIKRPLIGLSQYKTAGYAT
;
A
#
# COMPACT_ATOMS: atom_id res chain seq x y z
N ILE A 1 -20.50 -19.03 5.62
CA ILE A 1 -20.28 -20.35 6.23
C ILE A 1 -21.65 -20.92 6.59
N LYS A 2 -21.97 -22.12 6.06
CA LYS A 2 -23.28 -22.76 6.25
C LYS A 2 -23.44 -23.34 7.65
N ASP A 3 -22.34 -23.77 8.27
CA ASP A 3 -22.35 -24.23 9.66
C ASP A 3 -22.26 -23.06 10.63
N HIS A 4 -23.38 -22.71 11.26
CA HIS A 4 -23.48 -21.62 12.21
C HIS A 4 -22.59 -21.81 13.45
N ALA A 5 -22.45 -23.05 13.96
CA ALA A 5 -21.61 -23.32 15.11
C ALA A 5 -20.12 -23.03 14.82
N THR A 6 -19.65 -23.40 13.64
CA THR A 6 -18.29 -23.04 13.20
C THR A 6 -18.12 -21.54 12.99
N ALA A 7 -19.13 -20.85 12.43
CA ALA A 7 -19.09 -19.40 12.26
C ALA A 7 -19.03 -18.67 13.63
N ASP A 8 -19.83 -19.10 14.60
CA ASP A 8 -19.85 -18.54 15.95
C ASP A 8 -18.48 -18.75 16.66
N MET A 9 -17.92 -19.96 16.57
CA MET A 9 -16.60 -20.26 17.14
C MET A 9 -15.47 -19.39 16.52
N LEU A 10 -15.49 -19.15 15.24
CA LEU A 10 -14.50 -18.30 14.56
C LEU A 10 -14.67 -16.84 14.98
N ASN A 11 -15.93 -16.37 15.11
CA ASN A 11 -16.22 -15.03 15.59
C ASN A 11 -15.81 -14.82 17.05
N GLU A 12 -16.08 -15.79 17.93
CA GLU A 12 -15.59 -15.77 19.32
C GLU A 12 -14.05 -15.72 19.38
N SER A 13 -13.37 -16.46 18.51
CA SER A 13 -11.91 -16.42 18.44
C SER A 13 -11.38 -15.02 18.07
N LEU A 14 -12.01 -14.33 17.13
CA LEU A 14 -11.65 -12.96 16.75
C LEU A 14 -11.92 -11.96 17.86
N MET A 15 -13.02 -12.15 18.63
CA MET A 15 -13.39 -11.25 19.71
C MET A 15 -12.52 -11.45 20.96
N SER A 16 -12.02 -12.66 21.20
CA SER A 16 -11.17 -12.97 22.35
C SER A 16 -9.71 -12.59 22.14
N ASP A 17 -9.22 -12.65 20.91
CA ASP A 17 -7.86 -12.28 20.53
C ASP A 17 -7.89 -11.60 19.17
N ASN A 18 -7.68 -10.29 19.14
CA ASN A 18 -7.62 -9.46 17.94
C ASN A 18 -6.20 -9.22 17.46
N SER A 19 -5.24 -10.06 17.86
CA SER A 19 -3.88 -10.03 17.30
C SER A 19 -3.87 -10.34 15.81
N THR A 20 -2.92 -9.80 15.08
CA THR A 20 -2.77 -10.03 13.64
C THR A 20 -2.57 -11.51 13.32
N ASP A 21 -1.80 -12.24 14.14
CA ASP A 21 -1.56 -13.67 13.95
C ASP A 21 -2.86 -14.48 14.08
N ASN A 22 -3.72 -14.13 15.04
CA ASN A 22 -5.03 -14.76 15.16
C ASN A 22 -5.95 -14.39 13.98
N MET A 23 -5.99 -13.11 13.58
CA MET A 23 -6.76 -12.68 12.41
C MET A 23 -6.37 -13.45 11.15
N VAL A 24 -5.07 -13.54 10.83
CA VAL A 24 -4.56 -14.29 9.67
C VAL A 24 -4.93 -15.76 9.77
N SER A 25 -4.83 -16.36 10.96
CA SER A 25 -5.21 -17.76 11.19
C SER A 25 -6.71 -17.99 10.97
N VAL A 26 -7.56 -17.10 11.48
CA VAL A 26 -9.03 -17.20 11.33
C VAL A 26 -9.42 -16.98 9.87
N VAL A 27 -8.86 -15.97 9.20
CA VAL A 27 -9.11 -15.71 7.77
C VAL A 27 -8.74 -16.94 6.94
N GLY A 28 -7.60 -17.58 7.18
CA GLY A 28 -7.21 -18.81 6.50
C GLY A 28 -8.22 -19.95 6.67
N LYS A 29 -8.76 -20.13 7.88
CA LYS A 29 -9.83 -21.11 8.13
C LYS A 29 -11.11 -20.76 7.40
N VAL A 30 -11.53 -19.48 7.41
CA VAL A 30 -12.70 -19.00 6.68
C VAL A 30 -12.56 -19.25 5.18
N ILE A 31 -11.43 -18.88 4.58
CA ILE A 31 -11.15 -19.12 3.17
C ILE A 31 -11.23 -20.59 2.82
N LYS A 32 -10.64 -21.46 3.64
CA LYS A 32 -10.69 -22.90 3.42
C LYS A 32 -12.13 -23.43 3.41
N ILE A 33 -12.93 -23.06 4.40
CA ILE A 33 -14.33 -23.46 4.49
C ILE A 33 -15.13 -22.94 3.27
N LEU A 34 -14.95 -21.68 2.90
CA LEU A 34 -15.64 -21.09 1.75
C LEU A 34 -15.24 -21.77 0.43
N LYS A 35 -13.98 -22.19 0.28
CA LYS A 35 -13.52 -22.97 -0.88
C LYS A 35 -14.17 -24.36 -0.91
N GLU A 36 -14.21 -25.06 0.24
CA GLU A 36 -14.88 -26.36 0.37
C GLU A 36 -16.39 -26.30 0.10
N GLU A 37 -17.05 -25.20 0.51
CA GLU A 37 -18.47 -24.95 0.24
C GLU A 37 -18.77 -24.45 -1.18
N GLY A 38 -17.74 -24.12 -1.98
CA GLY A 38 -17.87 -23.53 -3.30
C GLY A 38 -18.40 -22.07 -3.32
N SER A 39 -18.38 -21.38 -2.17
CA SER A 39 -18.91 -20.03 -2.00
C SER A 39 -17.81 -18.93 -1.97
N TYR A 40 -16.55 -19.32 -2.06
CA TYR A 40 -15.42 -18.39 -1.96
C TYR A 40 -15.45 -17.28 -3.01
N LYS A 41 -15.72 -17.61 -4.28
CA LYS A 41 -15.81 -16.61 -5.36
C LYS A 41 -16.93 -15.59 -5.11
N THR A 42 -18.10 -16.06 -4.70
CA THR A 42 -19.23 -15.18 -4.40
C THR A 42 -18.91 -14.25 -3.24
N TRP A 43 -18.30 -14.77 -2.19
CA TRP A 43 -17.89 -13.98 -1.03
C TRP A 43 -16.86 -12.90 -1.39
N MET A 44 -15.87 -13.22 -2.20
CA MET A 44 -14.85 -12.27 -2.66
C MET A 44 -15.48 -11.16 -3.52
N HIS A 45 -16.40 -11.55 -4.42
CA HIS A 45 -17.13 -10.61 -5.25
C HIS A 45 -17.94 -9.63 -4.38
N GLU A 46 -18.71 -10.13 -3.44
CA GLU A 46 -19.50 -9.30 -2.52
C GLU A 46 -18.62 -8.38 -1.66
N ALA A 47 -17.44 -8.85 -1.25
CA ALA A 47 -16.53 -8.10 -0.40
C ALA A 47 -15.79 -6.97 -1.14
N PHE A 48 -15.40 -7.17 -2.41
CA PHE A 48 -14.48 -6.27 -3.11
C PHE A 48 -15.07 -5.54 -4.31
N GLU A 49 -16.21 -5.99 -4.87
CA GLU A 49 -16.90 -5.28 -5.95
C GLU A 49 -17.92 -4.24 -5.46
N SER A 50 -18.05 -4.06 -4.15
CA SER A 50 -18.92 -2.99 -3.64
C SER A 50 -18.42 -1.64 -4.16
N THR A 51 -19.32 -0.87 -4.77
CA THR A 51 -19.06 0.49 -5.25
C THR A 51 -18.88 1.44 -4.07
N VAL A 52 -17.71 1.40 -3.45
CA VAL A 52 -17.35 2.38 -2.43
C VAL A 52 -17.03 3.70 -3.13
N VAL A 53 -17.84 4.70 -2.87
CA VAL A 53 -17.59 6.06 -3.38
C VAL A 53 -16.43 6.66 -2.60
N VAL A 54 -15.31 6.90 -3.28
CA VAL A 54 -14.17 7.57 -2.67
C VAL A 54 -14.53 9.02 -2.34
N ASN A 55 -14.21 9.47 -1.14
CA ASN A 55 -14.41 10.86 -0.73
C ASN A 55 -13.67 11.81 -1.68
N GLU A 56 -14.36 12.80 -2.25
CA GLU A 56 -13.80 13.73 -3.24
C GLU A 56 -12.59 14.51 -2.71
N LYS A 57 -12.57 14.86 -1.41
CA LYS A 57 -11.41 15.52 -0.79
C LYS A 57 -10.19 14.61 -0.81
N LEU A 58 -10.35 13.34 -0.43
CA LEU A 58 -9.27 12.36 -0.46
C LEU A 58 -8.80 12.10 -1.89
N LYS A 59 -9.73 11.98 -2.85
CA LYS A 59 -9.40 11.83 -4.26
C LYS A 59 -8.54 12.99 -4.77
N ASN A 60 -8.95 14.22 -4.50
CA ASN A 60 -8.18 15.41 -4.89
C ASN A 60 -6.79 15.44 -4.25
N THR A 61 -6.68 15.03 -2.99
CA THR A 61 -5.40 14.92 -2.28
C THR A 61 -4.49 13.86 -2.91
N LEU A 62 -5.01 12.68 -3.23
CA LEU A 62 -4.27 11.62 -3.92
C LEU A 62 -3.79 12.10 -5.30
N MET A 63 -4.62 12.82 -6.06
CA MET A 63 -4.22 13.40 -7.33
C MET A 63 -3.11 14.43 -7.18
N LYS A 64 -3.11 15.25 -6.12
CA LYS A 64 -2.01 16.18 -5.83
C LYS A 64 -0.71 15.43 -5.51
N ILE A 65 -0.78 14.36 -4.73
CA ILE A 65 0.37 13.51 -4.42
C ILE A 65 0.94 12.88 -5.70
N LEU A 66 0.11 12.43 -6.62
CA LEU A 66 0.54 11.92 -7.94
C LEU A 66 1.30 12.96 -8.76
N LEU A 67 0.87 14.22 -8.74
CA LEU A 67 1.55 15.32 -9.44
C LEU A 67 2.99 15.52 -8.91
N MET A 68 3.29 15.07 -7.71
CA MET A 68 4.64 15.08 -7.15
C MET A 68 5.55 13.98 -7.70
N GLN A 69 5.05 13.13 -8.58
CA GLN A 69 5.76 11.99 -9.16
C GLN A 69 6.08 10.89 -8.15
N ASP A 70 5.19 10.66 -7.21
CA ASP A 70 5.31 9.57 -6.26
C ASP A 70 4.73 8.26 -6.80
N VAL A 71 5.14 7.17 -6.21
CA VAL A 71 4.66 5.83 -6.53
C VAL A 71 3.74 5.39 -5.41
N PHE A 72 2.56 4.91 -5.75
CA PHE A 72 1.65 4.28 -4.81
C PHE A 72 1.87 2.77 -4.76
N ALA A 73 1.93 2.25 -3.54
CA ALA A 73 1.86 0.83 -3.27
C ALA A 73 0.79 0.60 -2.19
N THR A 74 0.08 -0.51 -2.27
CA THR A 74 -0.96 -0.89 -1.32
C THR A 74 -0.85 -2.36 -0.93
N THR A 75 -1.29 -2.66 0.29
CA THR A 75 -1.54 -4.02 0.77
C THR A 75 -2.99 -4.44 0.57
N ASN A 76 -3.88 -3.49 0.21
CA ASN A 76 -5.29 -3.77 -0.03
C ASN A 76 -5.48 -4.54 -1.34
N TYR A 77 -6.58 -5.28 -1.40
CA TYR A 77 -6.96 -6.08 -2.57
C TYR A 77 -7.98 -5.39 -3.47
N ASP A 78 -8.57 -4.28 -3.00
CA ASP A 78 -9.62 -3.53 -3.69
C ASP A 78 -9.03 -2.55 -4.73
N HIS A 79 -9.89 -2.00 -5.58
CA HIS A 79 -9.55 -1.01 -6.61
C HIS A 79 -9.82 0.45 -6.19
N LEU A 80 -9.87 0.75 -4.89
CA LEU A 80 -10.22 2.10 -4.42
C LEU A 80 -9.22 3.17 -4.87
N LEU A 81 -7.92 2.84 -4.87
CA LEU A 81 -6.88 3.77 -5.34
C LEU A 81 -6.97 4.01 -6.85
N GLU A 82 -7.20 2.98 -7.65
CA GLU A 82 -7.39 3.07 -9.09
C GLU A 82 -8.63 3.90 -9.42
N ASN A 83 -9.74 3.62 -8.75
CA ASN A 83 -11.00 4.37 -8.92
C ASN A 83 -10.86 5.85 -8.54
N ALA A 84 -10.03 6.15 -7.53
CA ALA A 84 -9.77 7.51 -7.10
C ALA A 84 -8.84 8.27 -8.05
N THR A 85 -7.85 7.60 -8.64
CA THR A 85 -6.72 8.21 -9.33
C THR A 85 -6.73 8.03 -10.84
N GLY A 86 -7.49 7.07 -11.34
CA GLY A 86 -7.44 6.66 -12.77
C GLY A 86 -6.19 5.89 -13.16
N LEU A 87 -5.40 5.44 -12.19
CA LEU A 87 -4.22 4.60 -12.43
C LEU A 87 -4.65 3.16 -12.71
N MET A 88 -3.74 2.37 -13.26
CA MET A 88 -3.94 0.94 -13.47
C MET A 88 -3.30 0.14 -12.33
N ALA A 89 -3.89 -0.99 -12.00
CA ALA A 89 -3.30 -1.92 -11.03
C ALA A 89 -2.12 -2.69 -11.62
N VAL A 90 -1.11 -2.96 -10.80
CA VAL A 90 0.00 -3.88 -11.07
C VAL A 90 0.24 -4.71 -9.82
N SER A 91 0.34 -6.02 -9.96
CA SER A 91 0.61 -6.89 -8.82
C SER A 91 2.08 -7.33 -8.74
N TYR A 92 2.45 -7.97 -7.64
CA TYR A 92 3.77 -8.57 -7.45
C TYR A 92 4.08 -9.68 -8.49
N GLU A 93 3.06 -10.21 -9.16
CA GLU A 93 3.20 -11.22 -10.21
C GLU A 93 3.69 -10.65 -11.54
N GLU A 94 3.69 -9.33 -11.67
CA GLU A 94 4.17 -8.58 -12.82
C GLU A 94 5.50 -7.84 -12.50
N PRO A 95 6.56 -8.56 -12.06
CA PRO A 95 7.76 -7.94 -11.50
C PRO A 95 8.48 -7.01 -12.47
N ASN A 96 8.40 -7.26 -13.77
CA ASN A 96 9.00 -6.40 -14.78
C ASN A 96 8.31 -5.04 -14.85
N VAL A 97 6.97 -5.01 -14.80
CA VAL A 97 6.19 -3.76 -14.81
C VAL A 97 6.42 -2.99 -13.53
N ALA A 98 6.33 -3.67 -12.37
CA ALA A 98 6.61 -3.10 -11.07
C ALA A 98 8.04 -2.51 -10.98
N PHE A 99 9.03 -3.20 -11.55
CA PHE A 99 10.41 -2.71 -11.63
C PHE A 99 10.52 -1.41 -12.43
N GLN A 100 9.93 -1.35 -13.62
CA GLN A 100 9.97 -0.14 -14.46
C GLN A 100 9.30 1.04 -13.74
N MET A 101 8.16 0.80 -13.12
CA MET A 101 7.45 1.75 -12.30
C MET A 101 8.33 2.32 -11.18
N LEU A 102 8.93 1.44 -10.39
CA LEU A 102 9.79 1.83 -9.28
C LEU A 102 11.07 2.53 -9.77
N LYS A 103 11.66 2.07 -10.86
CA LYS A 103 12.86 2.69 -11.45
C LYS A 103 12.61 4.13 -11.91
N GLN A 104 11.47 4.38 -12.53
CA GLN A 104 11.13 5.72 -13.01
C GLN A 104 10.77 6.70 -11.91
N GLY A 105 10.38 6.20 -10.72
CA GLY A 105 9.94 7.02 -9.58
C GLY A 105 8.62 7.77 -9.84
N LYS A 106 7.90 7.38 -10.87
CA LYS A 106 6.55 7.83 -11.20
C LYS A 106 5.86 6.73 -11.97
N SER A 107 4.55 6.66 -11.88
CA SER A 107 3.82 5.58 -12.54
C SER A 107 2.40 6.00 -12.91
N ASN A 108 1.89 5.33 -13.94
CA ASN A 108 0.46 5.28 -14.23
C ASN A 108 -0.21 4.07 -13.54
N ASN A 109 0.45 3.51 -12.53
CA ASN A 109 0.03 2.28 -11.88
C ASN A 109 0.04 2.42 -10.34
N VAL A 110 -0.81 1.65 -9.69
CA VAL A 110 -0.76 1.33 -8.26
C VAL A 110 -0.17 -0.06 -8.09
N LEU A 111 0.81 -0.21 -7.23
CA LEU A 111 1.46 -1.50 -6.95
C LEU A 111 0.74 -2.23 -5.81
N HIS A 112 0.12 -3.35 -6.10
CA HIS A 112 -0.48 -4.26 -5.12
C HIS A 112 0.54 -5.31 -4.69
N ILE A 113 1.13 -5.11 -3.51
CA ILE A 113 2.20 -5.98 -3.00
C ILE A 113 1.70 -7.32 -2.45
N HIS A 114 0.41 -7.44 -2.18
CA HIS A 114 -0.26 -8.67 -1.72
C HIS A 114 -1.28 -9.23 -2.71
N GLY A 115 -1.18 -8.83 -3.98
CA GLY A 115 -2.15 -9.19 -5.00
C GLY A 115 -3.35 -8.26 -5.02
N ILE A 116 -4.21 -8.46 -5.98
CA ILE A 116 -5.41 -7.67 -6.22
C ILE A 116 -6.59 -8.59 -6.55
N TYR A 117 -7.77 -8.24 -6.07
CA TYR A 117 -8.98 -8.91 -6.47
C TYR A 117 -9.34 -8.53 -7.91
N ASP A 118 -9.50 -9.53 -8.77
CA ASP A 118 -9.93 -9.37 -10.15
C ASP A 118 -10.99 -10.44 -10.43
N SER A 119 -12.23 -10.01 -10.72
CA SER A 119 -13.36 -10.91 -10.96
C SER A 119 -13.16 -11.81 -12.19
N GLU A 120 -12.32 -11.38 -13.15
CA GLU A 120 -12.04 -12.11 -14.38
C GLU A 120 -10.86 -13.10 -14.24
N LYS A 121 -10.04 -12.94 -13.20
CA LYS A 121 -8.89 -13.81 -12.93
C LYS A 121 -9.20 -14.86 -11.88
N GLU A 122 -8.38 -15.90 -11.84
CA GLU A 122 -8.42 -16.85 -10.72
C GLU A 122 -8.00 -16.15 -9.43
N ILE A 123 -8.81 -16.34 -8.37
CA ILE A 123 -8.73 -15.61 -7.09
C ILE A 123 -7.54 -16.05 -6.22
N ASP A 124 -6.67 -16.91 -6.74
CA ASP A 124 -5.57 -17.50 -5.96
C ASP A 124 -4.39 -16.54 -5.68
N ASN A 125 -4.42 -15.32 -6.22
CA ASN A 125 -3.34 -14.34 -6.16
C ASN A 125 -3.46 -13.36 -4.99
N ILE A 126 -4.42 -13.58 -4.10
CA ILE A 126 -4.60 -12.75 -2.90
C ILE A 126 -3.87 -13.40 -1.73
N VAL A 127 -3.04 -12.61 -1.06
CA VAL A 127 -2.22 -13.04 0.07
C VAL A 127 -2.98 -12.77 1.38
N ALA A 128 -3.88 -13.66 1.75
CA ALA A 128 -4.76 -13.46 2.92
C ALA A 128 -4.49 -14.43 4.07
N ASP A 129 -3.78 -15.54 3.84
CA ASP A 129 -3.44 -16.52 4.85
C ASP A 129 -1.93 -16.71 5.00
N LYS A 130 -1.53 -17.42 6.05
CA LYS A 130 -0.11 -17.65 6.36
C LYS A 130 0.64 -18.37 5.26
N GLU A 131 0.03 -19.37 4.62
CA GLU A 131 0.68 -20.16 3.56
C GLU A 131 0.93 -19.28 2.33
N GLN A 132 -0.03 -18.43 1.98
CA GLN A 132 0.10 -17.47 0.89
C GLN A 132 1.16 -16.41 1.21
N TYR A 133 1.22 -15.92 2.45
CA TYR A 133 2.30 -15.03 2.89
C TYR A 133 3.67 -15.66 2.76
N ASP A 134 3.83 -16.90 3.22
CA ASP A 134 5.08 -17.62 3.14
C ASP A 134 5.45 -17.90 1.66
N ALA A 135 4.48 -18.19 0.81
CA ALA A 135 4.69 -18.38 -0.62
C ALA A 135 5.18 -17.09 -1.32
N VAL A 136 4.56 -15.94 -1.02
CA VAL A 136 4.99 -14.64 -1.57
C VAL A 136 6.38 -14.26 -1.07
N MET A 137 6.69 -14.49 0.19
CA MET A 137 8.02 -14.23 0.75
C MET A 137 9.11 -15.07 0.08
N ASN A 138 8.77 -16.24 -0.45
CA ASN A 138 9.66 -17.10 -1.23
C ASN A 138 9.64 -16.80 -2.75
N ASN A 139 8.74 -15.91 -3.21
CA ASN A 139 8.66 -15.52 -4.61
C ASN A 139 9.77 -14.52 -4.94
N GLN A 140 10.63 -14.86 -5.91
CA GLN A 140 11.78 -14.03 -6.29
C GLN A 140 11.37 -12.65 -6.82
N GLY A 141 10.26 -12.57 -7.55
CA GLY A 141 9.73 -11.30 -8.05
C GLY A 141 9.27 -10.39 -6.91
N ALA A 142 8.54 -10.94 -5.95
CA ALA A 142 8.10 -10.20 -4.76
C ALA A 142 9.28 -9.74 -3.90
N GLN A 143 10.28 -10.59 -3.67
CA GLN A 143 11.51 -10.22 -2.95
C GLN A 143 12.27 -9.10 -3.66
N PHE A 144 12.35 -9.15 -4.97
CA PHE A 144 12.98 -8.12 -5.77
C PHE A 144 12.27 -6.76 -5.66
N ILE A 145 10.93 -6.78 -5.77
CA ILE A 145 10.09 -5.58 -5.57
C ILE A 145 10.27 -5.01 -4.17
N GLN A 146 10.22 -5.85 -3.14
CA GLN A 146 10.43 -5.46 -1.75
C GLN A 146 11.84 -4.88 -1.53
N GLY A 147 12.85 -5.47 -2.16
CA GLY A 147 14.21 -4.96 -2.13
C GLY A 147 14.31 -3.54 -2.68
N ILE A 148 13.68 -3.26 -3.82
CA ILE A 148 13.68 -1.92 -4.42
C ILE A 148 12.89 -0.93 -3.57
N LEU A 149 11.71 -1.31 -3.07
CA LEU A 149 10.91 -0.49 -2.15
C LEU A 149 11.73 -0.11 -0.91
N GLY A 150 12.46 -1.07 -0.33
CA GLY A 150 13.32 -0.83 0.82
C GLY A 150 14.43 0.19 0.60
N THR A 151 14.83 0.46 -0.65
CA THR A 151 15.80 1.52 -1.00
C THR A 151 15.18 2.91 -1.14
N ARG A 152 13.85 3.03 -1.02
CA ARG A 152 13.12 4.28 -1.15
C ARG A 152 12.77 4.86 0.20
N THR A 153 12.53 6.16 0.25
CA THR A 153 11.83 6.77 1.38
C THR A 153 10.37 6.35 1.29
N LEU A 154 9.89 5.62 2.29
CA LEU A 154 8.50 5.16 2.35
C LEU A 154 7.73 5.96 3.39
N ILE A 155 6.49 6.26 3.06
CA ILE A 155 5.53 6.86 3.98
C ILE A 155 4.37 5.87 4.08
N PHE A 156 4.20 5.29 5.27
CA PHE A 156 3.09 4.39 5.57
C PHE A 156 1.88 5.20 5.98
N VAL A 157 0.76 4.98 5.30
CA VAL A 157 -0.49 5.72 5.49
C VAL A 157 -1.64 4.75 5.69
N GLY A 158 -2.48 4.99 6.70
CA GLY A 158 -3.68 4.17 6.94
C GLY A 158 -3.40 2.78 7.50
N CYS A 159 -2.21 2.54 8.03
CA CYS A 159 -1.81 1.23 8.55
C CYS A 159 -2.32 0.93 9.97
N GLY A 160 -3.13 1.82 10.56
CA GLY A 160 -3.79 1.65 11.85
C GLY A 160 -2.83 1.49 13.04
N LYS A 161 -3.26 0.79 14.09
CA LYS A 161 -2.44 0.49 15.27
C LYS A 161 -1.32 -0.52 14.99
N THR A 162 -1.20 -0.97 13.78
CA THR A 162 -0.54 -2.21 13.42
C THR A 162 0.94 -2.06 13.17
N THR A 163 1.69 -1.80 14.26
CA THR A 163 3.02 -2.42 14.38
C THR A 163 2.93 -3.94 14.28
N GLU A 164 1.74 -4.46 14.51
CA GLU A 164 1.34 -5.86 14.47
C GLU A 164 0.89 -6.32 13.08
N ASP A 165 0.76 -5.41 12.08
CA ASP A 165 0.53 -5.83 10.70
C ASP A 165 1.73 -6.67 10.25
N ALA A 166 1.49 -7.97 10.15
CA ALA A 166 2.50 -8.95 9.77
C ALA A 166 3.21 -8.54 8.46
N ASN A 167 2.53 -7.81 7.60
CA ASN A 167 3.04 -7.38 6.30
C ASN A 167 4.04 -6.26 6.43
N ILE A 168 3.69 -5.22 7.18
CA ILE A 168 4.57 -4.08 7.43
C ILE A 168 5.75 -4.53 8.27
N SER A 169 5.52 -5.29 9.33
CA SER A 169 6.59 -5.82 10.17
C SER A 169 7.57 -6.70 9.39
N ARG A 170 7.07 -7.60 8.54
CA ARG A 170 7.90 -8.46 7.69
C ARG A 170 8.65 -7.67 6.63
N PHE A 171 7.99 -6.71 5.98
CA PHE A 171 8.66 -5.83 5.03
C PHE A 171 9.80 -5.05 5.67
N ILE A 172 9.55 -4.46 6.85
CA ILE A 172 10.56 -3.70 7.59
C ILE A 172 11.70 -4.61 8.06
N GLN A 173 11.38 -5.81 8.57
CA GLN A 173 12.37 -6.80 8.95
C GLN A 173 13.22 -7.23 7.74
N PHE A 174 12.60 -7.46 6.59
CA PHE A 174 13.32 -7.76 5.36
C PHE A 174 14.26 -6.64 4.95
N ALA A 175 13.77 -5.39 4.93
CA ALA A 175 14.59 -4.22 4.61
C ALA A 175 15.76 -4.05 5.57
N ASN A 176 15.55 -4.21 6.87
CA ASN A 176 16.59 -4.07 7.89
C ASN A 176 17.61 -5.21 7.85
N SER A 177 17.18 -6.45 7.66
CA SER A 177 18.04 -7.63 7.71
C SER A 177 18.87 -7.81 6.44
N HIS A 178 18.28 -7.53 5.28
CA HIS A 178 18.91 -7.83 3.99
C HIS A 178 19.60 -6.62 3.36
N LEU A 179 19.03 -5.43 3.51
CA LEU A 179 19.56 -4.25 2.85
C LEU A 179 20.59 -3.49 3.70
N LYS A 180 20.57 -3.68 5.03
CA LYS A 180 21.47 -2.98 5.99
C LYS A 180 21.58 -1.48 5.70
N MET A 181 20.55 -0.88 5.16
CA MET A 181 20.55 0.51 4.75
C MET A 181 20.04 1.38 5.90
N ASN A 182 20.73 2.50 6.13
CA ASN A 182 20.26 3.55 7.04
C ASN A 182 19.11 4.36 6.39
N GLN A 183 18.12 3.66 5.79
CA GLN A 183 16.98 4.31 5.19
C GLN A 183 15.97 4.63 6.27
N GLU A 184 15.54 5.87 6.30
CA GLU A 184 14.47 6.31 7.18
C GLU A 184 13.12 6.09 6.50
N TYR A 185 12.17 5.54 7.26
CA TYR A 185 10.78 5.38 6.87
C TYR A 185 9.92 6.26 7.76
N TYR A 186 8.76 6.67 7.26
CA TYR A 186 7.82 7.50 7.97
C TYR A 186 6.50 6.76 8.15
N PHE A 187 5.91 6.86 9.32
CA PHE A 187 4.64 6.22 9.65
C PHE A 187 3.68 7.28 10.14
N LEU A 188 2.58 7.48 9.39
CA LEU A 188 1.53 8.42 9.77
C LEU A 188 0.57 7.74 10.74
N TYR A 189 0.34 8.34 11.88
CA TYR A 189 -0.56 7.82 12.91
C TYR A 189 -1.48 8.91 13.45
N ARG A 190 -2.64 8.51 13.97
CA ARG A 190 -3.56 9.41 14.64
C ARG A 190 -3.07 9.67 16.06
N GLU A 191 -3.14 10.90 16.52
CA GLU A 191 -2.75 11.26 17.88
C GLU A 191 -3.59 10.46 18.92
N GLY A 192 -2.91 9.93 19.94
CA GLY A 192 -3.53 9.00 20.90
C GLY A 192 -3.46 7.51 20.49
N GLU A 193 -3.12 7.18 19.27
CA GLU A 193 -2.82 5.81 18.83
C GLU A 193 -1.29 5.60 18.85
N ASN A 194 -0.69 5.47 20.01
CA ASN A 194 0.76 5.28 20.10
C ASN A 194 1.18 3.94 19.48
N PRO A 195 1.83 3.93 18.30
CA PRO A 195 2.41 2.72 17.73
C PRO A 195 3.58 2.28 18.61
N ILE A 196 3.40 1.19 19.36
CA ILE A 196 4.42 0.63 20.26
C ILE A 196 5.26 -0.38 19.49
N GLY A 197 6.57 -0.44 19.78
CA GLY A 197 7.44 -1.48 19.21
C GLY A 197 7.97 -1.23 17.80
N MET A 198 7.83 -0.01 17.27
CA MET A 198 8.40 0.34 15.96
C MET A 198 9.93 0.29 15.94
N PRO A 199 10.53 -0.25 14.88
CA PRO A 199 11.97 -0.18 14.66
C PRO A 199 12.50 1.26 14.66
N SER A 200 13.74 1.45 15.11
CA SER A 200 14.36 2.78 15.29
C SER A 200 14.53 3.59 13.99
N ASN A 201 14.47 2.95 12.83
CA ASN A 201 14.53 3.59 11.52
C ASN A 201 13.16 4.07 11.01
N ILE A 202 12.11 3.93 11.81
CA ILE A 202 10.78 4.45 11.50
C ILE A 202 10.54 5.72 12.32
N LYS A 203 10.28 6.81 11.63
CA LYS A 203 9.86 8.07 12.22
C LYS A 203 8.35 8.16 12.28
N LEU A 204 7.82 8.34 13.47
CA LEU A 204 6.40 8.50 13.72
C LEU A 204 5.99 9.96 13.50
N ILE A 205 4.93 10.18 12.72
CA ILE A 205 4.39 11.51 12.44
C ILE A 205 2.89 11.48 12.72
N SER A 206 2.43 12.27 13.68
CA SER A 206 1.00 12.47 13.90
C SER A 206 0.41 13.33 12.79
N TYR A 207 -0.72 12.87 12.22
CA TYR A 207 -1.47 13.65 11.23
C TYR A 207 -2.65 14.44 11.82
N GLY A 208 -2.94 14.27 13.10
CA GLY A 208 -4.03 14.92 13.79
C GLY A 208 -4.76 13.99 14.75
N ASN A 209 -5.88 14.48 15.31
CA ASN A 209 -6.65 13.78 16.34
C ASN A 209 -7.73 12.86 15.75
N GLU A 210 -8.21 13.17 14.53
CA GLU A 210 -9.32 12.47 13.90
C GLU A 210 -8.90 11.91 12.54
N TYR A 211 -9.56 10.83 12.09
CA TYR A 211 -9.32 10.25 10.75
C TYR A 211 -9.59 11.25 9.62
N SER A 212 -10.50 12.21 9.86
CA SER A 212 -10.82 13.29 8.91
C SER A 212 -9.67 14.28 8.70
N ASP A 213 -8.67 14.30 9.57
CA ASP A 213 -7.52 15.21 9.48
C ASP A 213 -6.47 14.71 8.46
N LEU A 214 -6.48 13.42 8.16
CA LEU A 214 -5.50 12.81 7.26
C LEU A 214 -5.47 13.44 5.86
N PRO A 215 -6.59 13.69 5.17
CA PRO A 215 -6.57 14.36 3.87
C PRO A 215 -5.93 15.73 3.90
N ASP A 216 -6.19 16.54 4.93
CA ASP A 216 -5.61 17.88 5.06
C ASP A 216 -4.10 17.81 5.29
N PHE A 217 -3.67 16.91 6.17
CA PHE A 217 -2.24 16.67 6.42
C PHE A 217 -1.50 16.23 5.14
N LEU A 218 -2.07 15.32 4.37
CA LEU A 218 -1.49 14.87 3.11
C LEU A 218 -1.45 15.99 2.06
N GLU A 219 -2.45 16.87 2.04
CA GLU A 219 -2.50 18.04 1.16
C GLU A 219 -1.40 19.03 1.50
N ASP A 220 -1.23 19.36 2.78
CA ASP A 220 -0.16 20.25 3.26
C ASP A 220 1.23 19.70 2.91
N MET A 221 1.44 18.41 3.11
CA MET A 221 2.67 17.72 2.74
C MET A 221 2.95 17.81 1.24
N ALA A 222 1.91 17.62 0.41
CA ALA A 222 2.01 17.76 -1.04
C ALA A 222 2.41 19.16 -1.47
N GLU A 223 1.79 20.18 -0.88
CA GLU A 223 2.09 21.59 -1.17
C GLU A 223 3.52 21.96 -0.79
N LEU A 224 3.99 21.56 0.39
CA LEU A 224 5.37 21.79 0.82
C LEU A 224 6.38 21.21 -0.18
N ARG A 225 6.15 20.01 -0.66
CA ARG A 225 7.03 19.36 -1.62
C ARG A 225 7.01 20.02 -3.00
N ILE A 226 5.86 20.52 -3.44
CA ILE A 226 5.75 21.29 -4.68
C ILE A 226 6.54 22.58 -4.56
N LYS A 227 6.41 23.30 -3.45
CA LYS A 227 7.17 24.54 -3.16
C LYS A 227 8.68 24.26 -3.18
N GLU A 228 9.15 23.20 -2.54
CA GLU A 228 10.57 22.83 -2.56
C GLU A 228 11.09 22.49 -3.97
N LYS A 229 10.31 21.78 -4.78
CA LYS A 229 10.69 21.47 -6.17
C LYS A 229 10.80 22.72 -7.03
N VAL A 230 9.92 23.68 -6.83
CA VAL A 230 9.96 24.98 -7.53
C VAL A 230 11.22 25.76 -7.13
N ILE A 231 11.58 25.78 -5.85
CA ILE A 231 12.76 26.49 -5.34
C ILE A 231 14.06 25.81 -5.82
N LYS A 232 14.10 24.48 -5.88
CA LYS A 232 15.28 23.71 -6.28
C LYS A 232 15.44 23.54 -7.78
N ARG A 233 14.47 23.94 -8.61
CA ARG A 233 14.71 24.04 -10.06
C ARG A 233 15.59 25.27 -10.28
N PRO A 234 16.86 25.13 -10.73
CA PRO A 234 17.58 26.30 -11.21
C PRO A 234 16.70 26.90 -12.30
N LEU A 235 16.48 28.19 -12.24
CA LEU A 235 16.04 28.98 -13.38
C LEU A 235 17.10 28.73 -14.46
N ILE A 236 16.89 27.69 -15.27
CA ILE A 236 17.61 27.55 -16.53
C ILE A 236 17.11 28.75 -17.31
N GLY A 237 17.91 29.78 -17.27
CA GLY A 237 17.57 31.06 -17.86
C GLY A 237 17.24 30.85 -19.33
N LEU A 238 16.17 31.47 -19.76
CA LEU A 238 15.79 31.66 -21.17
C LEU A 238 16.92 32.26 -22.05
N SER A 239 18.09 32.55 -21.50
CA SER A 239 19.25 33.07 -22.20
C SER A 239 19.96 32.07 -23.10
N GLN A 240 19.71 30.75 -23.00
CA GLN A 240 20.34 29.76 -23.89
C GLN A 240 19.56 29.53 -25.20
N TYR A 241 18.38 30.12 -25.38
CA TYR A 241 17.62 30.00 -26.63
C TYR A 241 17.79 31.20 -27.60
N LYS A 242 18.69 32.14 -27.32
CA LYS A 242 18.88 33.32 -28.15
C LYS A 242 20.05 33.29 -29.14
N THR A 243 20.70 32.17 -29.35
CA THR A 243 21.83 32.07 -30.28
C THR A 243 21.75 30.91 -31.25
N ALA A 244 20.55 30.57 -31.75
CA ALA A 244 20.42 29.93 -33.07
C ALA A 244 19.91 30.98 -34.02
N GLY A 245 20.77 31.96 -34.32
CA GLY A 245 20.56 32.91 -35.41
C GLY A 245 20.59 32.16 -36.73
N TYR A 246 19.53 32.27 -37.47
CA TYR A 246 19.51 31.98 -38.90
C TYR A 246 20.58 32.85 -39.60
N ALA A 247 21.62 32.23 -40.08
CA ALA A 247 22.45 32.82 -41.14
C ALA A 247 21.92 32.32 -42.48
N THR A 248 21.51 33.24 -43.29
CA THR A 248 21.09 33.18 -44.70
C THR A 248 22.01 32.34 -45.57
#